data_10dd3995e55ea486813504d72a9702c6
#
_entry.id   10dd3995e55ea486813504d72a9702c6
#
_cell.length_a   1.000
_cell.length_b   1.000
_cell.length_c   1.000
_cell.angle_alpha   90.00
_cell.angle_beta   90.00
_cell.angle_gamma   90.00
#
_symmetry.space_group_name_H-M   'P 1'
#
loop_
_entity.id
_entity.type
_entity.pdbx_description
1 polymer ?
#
loop_
_entity_poly.entity_id
_entity_poly.type
_entity_poly.pdbx_seq_one_letter_code
_entity_poly.pdbx_strand_id
1 'polypeptide(L)'
;TLRGSYLQDWLYLQTDWNWRLQPEMSGESRAVADVGSHWCDLLQFITNQSIVRVMADLSTVHKTRMKPKKEIETYAGKELSPSDYEPQDIKTEDYASVLIELSGGARGVFSVSQVSAGRKNRLSFELDGSRCAVAWDQEKPNEMWIGYREKANEILVKDPSLLHEGAREYAHYPGGHPEGYPDRPKNLF
;
A
#
# COMPACT_ATOMS: atom_id res chain seq x y z
N THR A 1 -10.45 -15.33 -6.97
CA THR A 1 -9.63 -14.25 -7.57
C THR A 1 -9.28 -13.20 -6.52
N LEU A 2 -8.35 -12.30 -6.83
CA LEU A 2 -7.92 -11.27 -5.90
C LEU A 2 -7.56 -9.97 -6.64
N ARG A 3 -7.76 -8.83 -5.98
CA ARG A 3 -7.39 -7.50 -6.48
C ARG A 3 -7.07 -6.55 -5.33
N GLY A 4 -6.26 -5.54 -5.61
CA GLY A 4 -5.96 -4.54 -4.62
C GLY A 4 -5.02 -3.44 -5.08
N SER A 5 -4.67 -2.58 -4.14
CA SER A 5 -3.75 -1.48 -4.43
C SER A 5 -3.07 -0.96 -3.16
N TYR A 6 -1.91 -0.31 -3.36
CA TYR A 6 -1.32 0.54 -2.34
C TYR A 6 -0.99 1.90 -2.96
N LEU A 7 -1.72 2.92 -2.54
CA LEU A 7 -1.72 4.23 -3.16
C LEU A 7 -1.32 5.31 -2.16
N GLN A 8 -0.42 6.20 -2.60
CA GLN A 8 0.08 7.35 -1.84
C GLN A 8 0.20 8.57 -2.74
N ASP A 9 0.27 9.79 -2.18
CA ASP A 9 0.44 11.03 -2.94
C ASP A 9 1.67 11.86 -2.54
N TRP A 10 2.53 11.34 -1.71
CA TRP A 10 3.65 12.11 -1.16
C TRP A 10 4.75 12.46 -2.17
N LEU A 11 4.73 11.84 -3.36
CA LEU A 11 5.56 12.19 -4.51
C LEU A 11 4.73 12.73 -5.70
N TYR A 12 3.54 13.27 -5.44
CA TYR A 12 2.63 13.74 -6.47
C TYR A 12 3.17 14.96 -7.24
N LEU A 13 3.79 15.91 -6.54
CA LEU A 13 4.35 17.11 -7.17
C LEU A 13 5.74 16.83 -7.74
N GLN A 14 6.09 17.49 -8.83
CA GLN A 14 7.43 17.41 -9.41
C GLN A 14 8.53 17.89 -8.45
N THR A 15 8.19 18.75 -7.49
CA THR A 15 9.08 19.25 -6.43
C THR A 15 9.13 18.36 -5.19
N ASP A 16 8.33 17.28 -5.13
CA ASP A 16 8.43 16.33 -4.05
C ASP A 16 9.71 15.54 -4.17
N TRP A 17 10.51 15.53 -3.11
CA TRP A 17 11.82 14.91 -3.10
C TRP A 17 12.03 14.07 -1.85
N ASN A 18 12.67 12.91 -2.03
CA ASN A 18 13.08 12.01 -0.96
C ASN A 18 14.28 11.18 -1.42
N TRP A 19 15.07 10.67 -0.49
CA TRP A 19 16.23 9.81 -0.78
C TRP A 19 15.88 8.56 -1.61
N ARG A 20 14.64 8.07 -1.49
CA ARG A 20 14.13 6.93 -2.28
C ARG A 20 14.10 7.18 -3.79
N LEU A 21 14.24 8.42 -4.23
CA LEU A 21 14.37 8.78 -5.65
C LEU A 21 15.77 8.56 -6.21
N GLN A 22 16.73 8.23 -5.34
CA GLN A 22 18.14 8.05 -5.68
C GLN A 22 18.47 6.55 -5.70
N PRO A 23 18.67 5.94 -6.89
CA PRO A 23 18.93 4.49 -7.00
C PRO A 23 20.16 4.01 -6.22
N GLU A 24 21.15 4.88 -6.05
CA GLU A 24 22.36 4.60 -5.30
C GLU A 24 22.08 4.33 -3.81
N MET A 25 20.97 4.86 -3.29
CA MET A 25 20.55 4.71 -1.89
C MET A 25 19.44 3.69 -1.71
N SER A 26 18.53 3.60 -2.67
CA SER A 26 17.27 2.84 -2.54
C SER A 26 17.15 1.63 -3.48
N GLY A 27 18.08 1.49 -4.43
CA GLY A 27 18.01 0.47 -5.48
C GLY A 27 17.21 0.92 -6.71
N GLU A 28 17.09 0.03 -7.67
CA GLU A 28 16.52 0.33 -8.99
C GLU A 28 14.99 0.38 -9.03
N SER A 29 14.30 -0.19 -8.03
CA SER A 29 12.84 -0.16 -7.89
C SER A 29 12.46 0.71 -6.70
N ARG A 30 11.39 1.49 -6.83
CA ARG A 30 10.94 2.41 -5.79
C ARG A 30 9.52 2.13 -5.31
N ALA A 31 8.49 2.42 -6.09
CA ALA A 31 7.11 2.23 -5.64
C ALA A 31 6.78 0.76 -5.36
N VAL A 32 7.27 -0.16 -6.18
CA VAL A 32 7.09 -1.60 -5.95
C VAL A 32 7.88 -2.08 -4.74
N ALA A 33 9.16 -1.67 -4.61
CA ALA A 33 9.99 -2.06 -3.48
C ALA A 33 9.50 -1.46 -2.16
N ASP A 34 9.03 -0.20 -2.15
CA ASP A 34 8.55 0.50 -0.95
C ASP A 34 7.15 -0.01 -0.55
N VAL A 35 6.13 0.27 -1.35
CA VAL A 35 4.74 -0.05 -0.97
C VAL A 35 4.20 -1.34 -1.57
N GLY A 36 4.73 -1.80 -2.70
CA GLY A 36 4.35 -3.08 -3.30
C GLY A 36 4.75 -4.28 -2.45
N SER A 37 5.92 -4.23 -1.80
CA SER A 37 6.39 -5.27 -0.88
C SER A 37 5.41 -5.50 0.27
N HIS A 38 4.87 -4.44 0.87
CA HIS A 38 3.87 -4.54 1.93
C HIS A 38 2.57 -5.19 1.45
N TRP A 39 2.12 -4.84 0.24
CA TRP A 39 0.92 -5.45 -0.32
C TRP A 39 1.12 -6.94 -0.60
N CYS A 40 2.26 -7.31 -1.16
CA CYS A 40 2.62 -8.70 -1.43
C CYS A 40 2.73 -9.53 -0.13
N ASP A 41 3.38 -8.97 0.89
CA ASP A 41 3.54 -9.62 2.19
C ASP A 41 2.18 -9.87 2.85
N LEU A 42 1.34 -8.83 2.94
CA LEU A 42 -0.02 -8.95 3.46
C LEU A 42 -0.83 -10.01 2.72
N LEU A 43 -0.77 -10.03 1.38
CA LEU A 43 -1.50 -11.02 0.58
C LEU A 43 -1.06 -12.45 0.90
N GLN A 44 0.25 -12.70 0.94
CA GLN A 44 0.79 -14.01 1.26
C GLN A 44 0.42 -14.44 2.68
N PHE A 45 0.45 -13.50 3.63
CA PHE A 45 0.05 -13.74 5.01
C PHE A 45 -1.43 -14.16 5.12
N ILE A 46 -2.36 -13.38 4.54
CA ILE A 46 -3.82 -13.67 4.68
C ILE A 46 -4.27 -14.88 3.88
N THR A 47 -3.58 -15.22 2.78
CA THR A 47 -3.94 -16.38 1.95
C THR A 47 -3.18 -17.64 2.34
N ASN A 48 -2.12 -17.52 3.11
CA ASN A 48 -1.15 -18.59 3.38
C ASN A 48 -0.62 -19.25 2.10
N GLN A 49 -0.41 -18.46 1.04
CA GLN A 49 0.09 -18.90 -0.26
C GLN A 49 1.20 -17.97 -0.73
N SER A 50 2.18 -18.53 -1.43
CA SER A 50 3.27 -17.76 -2.02
C SER A 50 2.90 -17.25 -3.41
N ILE A 51 3.41 -16.06 -3.78
CA ILE A 51 3.38 -15.55 -5.16
C ILE A 51 4.41 -16.37 -5.97
N VAL A 52 3.97 -17.06 -7.01
CA VAL A 52 4.82 -17.95 -7.84
C VAL A 52 5.06 -17.41 -9.25
N ARG A 53 4.24 -16.47 -9.70
CA ARG A 53 4.41 -15.82 -11.00
C ARG A 53 3.92 -14.39 -10.97
N VAL A 54 4.64 -13.51 -11.66
CA VAL A 54 4.27 -12.10 -11.84
C VAL A 54 4.45 -11.68 -13.30
N MET A 55 3.62 -10.72 -13.72
CA MET A 55 3.82 -9.90 -14.92
C MET A 55 3.53 -8.46 -14.52
N ALA A 56 4.45 -7.55 -14.79
CA ALA A 56 4.34 -6.18 -14.34
C ALA A 56 4.56 -5.17 -15.48
N ASP A 57 3.81 -4.06 -15.43
CA ASP A 57 4.07 -2.84 -16.17
C ASP A 57 4.45 -1.75 -15.17
N LEU A 58 5.62 -1.14 -15.35
CA LEU A 58 6.18 -0.12 -14.47
C LEU A 58 6.26 1.22 -15.22
N SER A 59 5.88 2.31 -14.55
CA SER A 59 5.87 3.63 -15.16
C SER A 59 6.51 4.69 -14.27
N THR A 60 7.44 5.44 -14.86
CA THR A 60 7.98 6.68 -14.28
C THR A 60 7.16 7.85 -14.79
N VAL A 61 6.25 8.36 -13.99
CA VAL A 61 5.33 9.46 -14.33
C VAL A 61 6.11 10.78 -14.43
N HIS A 62 6.92 11.09 -13.44
CA HIS A 62 7.79 12.25 -13.46
C HIS A 62 9.22 11.85 -13.84
N LYS A 63 9.52 11.90 -15.13
CA LYS A 63 10.85 11.56 -15.68
C LYS A 63 11.95 12.53 -15.22
N THR A 64 11.57 13.74 -14.86
CA THR A 64 12.46 14.75 -14.26
C THR A 64 11.76 15.33 -13.03
N ARG A 65 12.47 15.44 -11.93
CA ARG A 65 12.01 16.10 -10.71
C ARG A 65 12.93 17.22 -10.33
N MET A 66 12.41 18.14 -9.54
CA MET A 66 13.14 19.29 -9.02
C MET A 66 13.74 18.91 -7.66
N LYS A 67 15.03 18.54 -7.67
CA LYS A 67 15.79 18.19 -6.47
C LYS A 67 16.15 19.46 -5.71
N PRO A 68 15.84 19.55 -4.40
CA PRO A 68 16.29 20.67 -3.59
C PRO A 68 17.81 20.65 -3.42
N LYS A 69 18.44 21.84 -3.54
CA LYS A 69 19.89 22.04 -3.35
C LYS A 69 20.30 21.96 -1.87
N LYS A 70 19.34 22.09 -0.94
CA LYS A 70 19.54 21.94 0.51
C LYS A 70 18.76 20.73 1.01
N GLU A 71 19.23 20.10 2.08
CA GLU A 71 18.46 19.07 2.76
C GLU A 71 17.13 19.61 3.25
N ILE A 72 16.06 18.89 2.95
CA ILE A 72 14.70 19.20 3.43
C ILE A 72 14.22 17.97 4.18
N GLU A 73 13.62 18.20 5.34
CA GLU A 73 12.90 17.12 6.04
C GLU A 73 11.74 16.60 5.20
N THR A 74 11.61 15.30 5.10
CA THR A 74 10.46 14.65 4.46
C THR A 74 9.20 15.10 5.21
N TYR A 75 8.20 15.57 4.48
CA TYR A 75 6.94 16.12 5.01
C TYR A 75 7.01 17.53 5.63
N ALA A 76 8.15 18.21 5.62
CA ALA A 76 8.21 19.63 5.97
C ALA A 76 7.46 20.49 4.95
N GLY A 77 6.85 21.58 5.41
CA GLY A 77 6.22 22.56 4.52
C GLY A 77 7.22 23.14 3.52
N LYS A 78 6.78 23.39 2.28
CA LYS A 78 7.65 23.83 1.19
C LYS A 78 7.68 25.34 1.09
N GLU A 79 8.65 25.96 1.72
CA GLU A 79 8.95 27.39 1.60
C GLU A 79 10.18 27.67 0.70
N LEU A 80 10.42 26.81 -0.31
CA LEU A 80 11.56 26.97 -1.21
C LEU A 80 11.19 27.78 -2.45
N SER A 81 12.09 28.66 -2.87
CA SER A 81 11.96 29.39 -4.13
C SER A 81 12.39 28.52 -5.32
N PRO A 82 11.95 28.81 -6.56
CA PRO A 82 12.38 28.05 -7.73
C PRO A 82 13.91 27.97 -7.93
N SER A 83 14.66 28.95 -7.45
CA SER A 83 16.13 28.97 -7.51
C SER A 83 16.81 27.95 -6.59
N ASP A 84 16.08 27.44 -5.59
CA ASP A 84 16.59 26.46 -4.61
C ASP A 84 16.53 25.02 -5.11
N TYR A 85 16.09 24.81 -6.34
CA TYR A 85 15.98 23.50 -6.98
C TYR A 85 16.93 23.35 -8.17
N GLU A 86 17.22 22.11 -8.49
CA GLU A 86 17.88 21.68 -9.72
C GLU A 86 17.12 20.51 -10.36
N PRO A 87 17.05 20.41 -11.69
CA PRO A 87 16.42 19.28 -12.35
C PRO A 87 17.26 18.01 -12.15
N GLN A 88 16.59 16.91 -11.83
CA GLN A 88 17.18 15.58 -11.69
C GLN A 88 16.37 14.56 -12.46
N ASP A 89 17.01 13.78 -13.32
CA ASP A 89 16.37 12.69 -14.04
C ASP A 89 16.07 11.52 -13.11
N ILE A 90 14.86 10.97 -13.25
CA ILE A 90 14.33 9.88 -12.45
C ILE A 90 14.19 8.63 -13.31
N LYS A 91 14.73 7.52 -12.84
CA LYS A 91 14.68 6.22 -13.51
C LYS A 91 13.79 5.20 -12.81
N THR A 92 13.52 5.41 -11.52
CA THR A 92 12.67 4.52 -10.71
C THR A 92 11.19 4.80 -10.96
N GLU A 93 10.37 3.78 -10.85
CA GLU A 93 8.93 3.86 -11.12
C GLU A 93 8.16 4.59 -10.03
N ASP A 94 7.18 5.43 -10.44
CA ASP A 94 6.16 6.05 -9.58
C ASP A 94 4.92 5.17 -9.44
N TYR A 95 4.68 4.29 -10.43
CA TYR A 95 3.50 3.47 -10.57
C TYR A 95 3.87 2.09 -11.11
N ALA A 96 3.12 1.07 -10.67
CA ALA A 96 3.12 -0.24 -11.32
C ALA A 96 1.74 -0.89 -11.28
N SER A 97 1.42 -1.64 -12.35
CA SER A 97 0.35 -2.64 -12.41
C SER A 97 0.97 -4.03 -12.46
N VAL A 98 0.53 -4.92 -11.58
CA VAL A 98 1.13 -6.24 -11.44
C VAL A 98 0.04 -7.31 -11.49
N LEU A 99 0.14 -8.24 -12.45
CA LEU A 99 -0.61 -9.49 -12.47
C LEU A 99 0.14 -10.53 -11.66
N ILE A 100 -0.57 -11.33 -10.86
CA ILE A 100 0.03 -12.34 -9.98
C ILE A 100 -0.69 -13.68 -10.09
N GLU A 101 0.06 -14.74 -9.80
CA GLU A 101 -0.44 -16.08 -9.58
C GLU A 101 0.13 -16.61 -8.26
N LEU A 102 -0.76 -17.16 -7.42
CA LEU A 102 -0.40 -17.78 -6.15
C LEU A 102 -0.19 -19.29 -6.31
N SER A 103 0.54 -19.89 -5.38
CA SER A 103 0.90 -21.33 -5.38
C SER A 103 -0.32 -22.27 -5.40
N GLY A 104 -1.46 -21.83 -4.88
CA GLY A 104 -2.74 -22.56 -4.98
C GLY A 104 -3.52 -22.32 -6.27
N GLY A 105 -2.94 -21.63 -7.27
CA GLY A 105 -3.56 -21.36 -8.56
C GLY A 105 -4.48 -20.13 -8.59
N ALA A 106 -4.67 -19.43 -7.47
CA ALA A 106 -5.41 -18.18 -7.45
C ALA A 106 -4.69 -17.11 -8.26
N ARG A 107 -5.46 -16.26 -8.95
CA ARG A 107 -4.93 -15.21 -9.82
C ARG A 107 -5.50 -13.85 -9.43
N GLY A 108 -4.71 -12.82 -9.66
CA GLY A 108 -5.17 -11.47 -9.39
C GLY A 108 -4.29 -10.38 -9.95
N VAL A 109 -4.62 -9.17 -9.52
CA VAL A 109 -3.95 -7.94 -9.93
C VAL A 109 -3.84 -6.99 -8.75
N PHE A 110 -2.71 -6.29 -8.67
CA PHE A 110 -2.62 -5.13 -7.81
C PHE A 110 -1.92 -3.97 -8.52
N SER A 111 -2.14 -2.77 -8.01
CA SER A 111 -1.41 -1.59 -8.44
C SER A 111 -0.79 -0.86 -7.26
N VAL A 112 0.35 -0.24 -7.50
CA VAL A 112 1.01 0.64 -6.56
C VAL A 112 1.23 2.00 -7.17
N SER A 113 1.14 3.05 -6.36
CA SER A 113 1.40 4.41 -6.81
C SER A 113 1.82 5.31 -5.66
N GLN A 114 2.78 6.18 -5.93
CA GLN A 114 3.19 7.25 -5.01
C GLN A 114 2.79 8.64 -5.52
N VAL A 115 1.97 8.67 -6.61
CA VAL A 115 1.49 9.88 -7.28
C VAL A 115 -0.03 9.93 -7.40
N SER A 116 -0.74 9.25 -6.49
CA SER A 116 -2.20 9.20 -6.48
C SER A 116 -2.77 10.30 -5.59
N ALA A 117 -3.07 11.46 -6.17
CA ALA A 117 -3.57 12.64 -5.45
C ALA A 117 -4.70 12.31 -4.47
N GLY A 118 -4.57 12.76 -3.23
CA GLY A 118 -5.56 12.59 -2.17
C GLY A 118 -5.47 11.26 -1.41
N ARG A 119 -4.69 10.28 -1.90
CA ARG A 119 -4.44 9.03 -1.19
C ARG A 119 -3.20 9.17 -0.31
N LYS A 120 -3.40 9.26 0.99
CA LYS A 120 -2.28 9.50 1.93
C LYS A 120 -1.50 8.23 2.22
N ASN A 121 -2.19 7.12 2.44
CA ASN A 121 -1.56 5.82 2.69
C ASN A 121 -2.60 4.70 2.56
N ARG A 122 -3.20 4.54 1.38
CA ARG A 122 -4.30 3.61 1.17
C ARG A 122 -3.82 2.26 0.68
N LEU A 123 -3.76 1.28 1.56
CA LEU A 123 -3.65 -0.13 1.20
C LEU A 123 -5.06 -0.74 1.18
N SER A 124 -5.41 -1.46 0.12
CA SER A 124 -6.70 -2.14 0.01
C SER A 124 -6.56 -3.47 -0.71
N PHE A 125 -7.45 -4.41 -0.36
CA PHE A 125 -7.59 -5.67 -1.07
C PHE A 125 -9.04 -6.12 -1.13
N GLU A 126 -9.32 -6.96 -2.12
CA GLU A 126 -10.55 -7.74 -2.23
C GLU A 126 -10.20 -9.16 -2.68
N LEU A 127 -10.70 -10.14 -1.94
CA LEU A 127 -10.45 -11.57 -2.17
C LEU A 127 -11.78 -12.27 -2.42
N ASP A 128 -11.92 -12.90 -3.58
CA ASP A 128 -13.10 -13.69 -3.92
C ASP A 128 -12.79 -15.18 -3.67
N GLY A 129 -13.30 -15.72 -2.58
CA GLY A 129 -13.23 -17.14 -2.23
C GLY A 129 -14.42 -17.93 -2.75
N SER A 130 -14.42 -19.23 -2.47
CA SER A 130 -15.51 -20.15 -2.88
C SER A 130 -16.77 -20.02 -2.02
N ARG A 131 -16.67 -19.48 -0.80
CA ARG A 131 -17.78 -19.35 0.15
C ARG A 131 -18.26 -17.92 0.30
N CYS A 132 -17.36 -16.98 0.25
CA CYS A 132 -17.63 -15.55 0.36
C CYS A 132 -16.49 -14.75 -0.26
N ALA A 133 -16.71 -13.46 -0.47
CA ALA A 133 -15.69 -12.49 -0.76
C ALA A 133 -15.41 -11.63 0.47
N VAL A 134 -14.21 -11.10 0.60
CA VAL A 134 -13.85 -10.13 1.64
C VAL A 134 -13.14 -8.94 1.02
N ALA A 135 -13.42 -7.73 1.51
CA ALA A 135 -12.74 -6.51 1.10
C ALA A 135 -12.38 -5.67 2.32
N TRP A 136 -11.16 -5.12 2.31
CA TRP A 136 -10.66 -4.25 3.37
C TRP A 136 -9.90 -3.07 2.80
N ASP A 137 -9.96 -1.95 3.54
CA ASP A 137 -9.34 -0.68 3.17
C ASP A 137 -8.70 -0.04 4.39
N GLN A 138 -7.41 0.24 4.32
CA GLN A 138 -6.66 0.84 5.43
C GLN A 138 -7.17 2.23 5.84
N GLU A 139 -7.83 2.97 4.94
CA GLU A 139 -8.46 4.26 5.30
C GLU A 139 -9.74 4.06 6.14
N LYS A 140 -10.25 2.78 6.24
CA LYS A 140 -11.33 2.34 7.13
C LYS A 140 -10.93 1.07 7.88
N PRO A 141 -9.89 1.12 8.71
CA PRO A 141 -9.20 -0.07 9.20
C PRO A 141 -10.06 -0.97 10.11
N ASN A 142 -11.11 -0.40 10.72
CA ASN A 142 -11.96 -1.11 11.68
C ASN A 142 -13.15 -1.82 11.03
N GLU A 143 -13.26 -1.81 9.72
CA GLU A 143 -14.36 -2.40 8.97
C GLU A 143 -13.84 -3.36 7.90
N MET A 144 -14.51 -4.49 7.73
CA MET A 144 -14.28 -5.42 6.63
C MET A 144 -15.62 -5.79 6.00
N TRP A 145 -15.76 -5.60 4.70
CA TRP A 145 -16.93 -6.06 3.96
C TRP A 145 -16.81 -7.57 3.69
N ILE A 146 -17.93 -8.28 3.90
CA ILE A 146 -18.07 -9.71 3.58
C ILE A 146 -19.23 -9.88 2.61
N GLY A 147 -18.92 -10.34 1.40
CA GLY A 147 -19.88 -10.56 0.33
C GLY A 147 -20.35 -11.99 0.21
N TYR A 148 -21.65 -12.19 0.11
CA TYR A 148 -22.27 -13.49 -0.04
C TYR A 148 -23.13 -13.57 -1.31
N ARG A 149 -23.23 -14.76 -1.88
CA ARG A 149 -24.11 -15.01 -3.03
C ARG A 149 -25.56 -15.28 -2.62
N GLU A 150 -25.76 -15.99 -1.50
CA GLU A 150 -27.05 -16.56 -1.13
C GLU A 150 -27.72 -15.83 0.06
N LYS A 151 -27.09 -14.82 0.61
CA LYS A 151 -27.63 -13.98 1.68
C LYS A 151 -27.16 -12.53 1.55
N ALA A 152 -27.65 -11.66 2.42
CA ALA A 152 -27.20 -10.27 2.50
C ALA A 152 -25.71 -10.18 2.84
N ASN A 153 -25.04 -9.18 2.26
CA ASN A 153 -23.65 -8.85 2.61
C ASN A 153 -23.58 -8.29 4.05
N GLU A 154 -22.41 -8.43 4.66
CA GLU A 154 -22.17 -8.01 6.04
C GLU A 154 -21.01 -7.00 6.08
N ILE A 155 -21.01 -6.13 7.09
CA ILE A 155 -19.85 -5.35 7.51
C ILE A 155 -19.40 -5.91 8.86
N LEU A 156 -18.23 -6.54 8.88
CA LEU A 156 -17.59 -6.93 10.12
C LEU A 156 -16.90 -5.72 10.73
N VAL A 157 -17.40 -5.26 11.87
CA VAL A 157 -16.75 -4.20 12.64
C VAL A 157 -15.78 -4.83 13.62
N LYS A 158 -14.60 -4.27 13.74
CA LYS A 158 -13.57 -4.79 14.65
C LYS A 158 -14.04 -4.68 16.11
N ASP A 159 -14.07 -5.82 16.77
CA ASP A 159 -14.26 -5.95 18.21
C ASP A 159 -13.36 -7.09 18.70
N PRO A 160 -12.33 -6.81 19.53
CA PRO A 160 -11.41 -7.84 20.03
C PRO A 160 -12.11 -9.01 20.72
N SER A 161 -13.28 -8.79 21.35
CA SER A 161 -14.05 -9.85 22.02
C SER A 161 -14.64 -10.87 21.02
N LEU A 162 -14.84 -10.47 19.77
CA LEU A 162 -15.42 -11.27 18.69
C LEU A 162 -14.36 -11.88 17.76
N LEU A 163 -13.10 -11.45 17.87
CA LEU A 163 -12.02 -11.97 17.04
C LEU A 163 -11.62 -13.39 17.47
N HIS A 164 -11.14 -14.15 16.47
CA HIS A 164 -10.47 -15.44 16.73
C HIS A 164 -9.28 -15.24 17.67
N GLU A 165 -8.99 -16.23 18.50
CA GLU A 165 -7.95 -16.16 19.55
C GLU A 165 -6.61 -15.65 19.01
N GLY A 166 -6.11 -16.19 17.90
CA GLY A 166 -4.86 -15.75 17.29
C GLY A 166 -4.88 -14.33 16.72
N ALA A 167 -6.04 -13.74 16.45
CA ALA A 167 -6.16 -12.37 16.00
C ALA A 167 -6.24 -11.34 17.15
N ARG A 168 -6.63 -11.78 18.36
CA ARG A 168 -6.75 -10.90 19.52
C ARG A 168 -5.41 -10.32 19.97
N GLU A 169 -4.33 -11.05 19.75
CA GLU A 169 -2.97 -10.61 20.10
C GLU A 169 -2.55 -9.33 19.32
N TYR A 170 -3.19 -9.08 18.18
CA TYR A 170 -2.91 -7.92 17.31
C TYR A 170 -3.93 -6.79 17.47
N ALA A 171 -4.93 -6.95 18.30
CA ALA A 171 -6.01 -5.99 18.53
C ALA A 171 -5.90 -5.37 19.93
N HIS A 172 -5.34 -4.17 20.03
CA HIS A 172 -4.99 -3.56 21.32
C HIS A 172 -6.06 -2.59 21.84
N TYR A 173 -7.02 -2.16 21.01
CA TYR A 173 -8.06 -1.21 21.42
C TYR A 173 -9.42 -1.89 21.50
N PRO A 174 -10.25 -1.52 22.50
CA PRO A 174 -11.62 -2.03 22.61
C PRO A 174 -12.46 -1.69 21.38
N GLY A 175 -13.56 -2.44 21.20
CA GLY A 175 -14.53 -2.15 20.15
C GLY A 175 -15.00 -0.69 20.17
N GLY A 176 -15.20 -0.08 19.01
CA GLY A 176 -15.58 1.32 18.87
C GLY A 176 -14.46 2.34 19.09
N HIS A 177 -13.23 1.91 19.39
CA HIS A 177 -12.06 2.78 19.44
C HIS A 177 -11.27 2.67 18.12
N PRO A 178 -10.93 3.79 17.47
CA PRO A 178 -10.16 3.77 16.23
C PRO A 178 -8.82 3.09 16.43
N GLU A 179 -8.51 2.15 15.55
CA GLU A 179 -7.19 1.52 15.42
C GLU A 179 -6.57 1.91 14.08
N GLY A 180 -5.30 1.65 13.95
CA GLY A 180 -4.64 1.94 12.71
C GLY A 180 -3.13 1.96 12.82
N TYR A 181 -2.53 3.04 12.39
CA TYR A 181 -1.08 3.16 12.27
C TYR A 181 -0.25 2.83 13.53
N PRO A 182 -0.68 3.15 14.77
CA PRO A 182 0.08 2.81 15.98
C PRO A 182 0.21 1.30 16.25
N ASP A 183 -0.79 0.51 15.87
CA ASP A 183 -0.75 -0.95 16.05
C ASP A 183 0.14 -1.64 15.02
N ARG A 184 0.19 -1.10 13.80
CA ARG A 184 0.93 -1.68 12.70
C ARG A 184 2.46 -1.74 12.92
N PRO A 185 3.15 -0.64 13.28
CA PRO A 185 4.57 -0.70 13.59
C PRO A 185 4.93 -1.60 14.76
N LYS A 186 4.07 -1.67 15.79
CA LYS A 186 4.29 -2.51 16.96
C LYS A 186 4.26 -4.01 16.63
N ASN A 187 3.50 -4.40 15.62
CA ASN A 187 3.36 -5.80 15.21
C ASN A 187 4.36 -6.22 14.12
N LEU A 188 5.15 -5.27 13.58
CA LEU A 188 6.21 -5.54 12.59
C LEU A 188 7.57 -5.81 13.23
N PHE A 189 7.73 -5.52 14.51
CA PHE A 189 8.95 -5.68 15.31
C PHE A 189 8.62 -6.43 16.60
#